data_97bc7e26c4fc059fd1fd590e22477f67
#
_entry.id   97bc7e26c4fc059fd1fd590e22477f67
#
_cell.length_a   1.000
_cell.length_b   1.000
_cell.length_c   1.000
_cell.angle_alpha   90.00
_cell.angle_beta   90.00
_cell.angle_gamma   90.00
#
_symmetry.space_group_name_H-M   'P 1'
#
loop_
_entity.id
_entity.type
_entity.pdbx_description
1 polymer ?
#
loop_
_entity_poly.entity_id
_entity_poly.type
_entity_poly.pdbx_seq_one_letter_code
_entity_poly.pdbx_strand_id
1 'polypeptide(L)'
;MRNWWSGLKREYKLLILSWLFFGMTSGIYDPIFNNYLSEVFHISAKVRGFLEFPREFPGFMVALISGLLMFMADVRVFALSISLVGVGLFGQSFSNWGGQPHMTWMIGSMLIWSAGTHLYIPLSSSVSVKLSPKENVGRSLGFLNGVTTAAYIIGLALVFLLMNQLHFHFNAMFLLGMVCAFIAAFCAFLIKIPGGLKPDRPKLRLVFRKEYSLFYWLSVLYGARKQVFLTFAPWVLIKIYGQKETTFVVLLFIASVIGIVFKPWLGRMIDKVGERRILMGEALSLIVICLGYGFAGYLGLGAYAKYLVYFCFIVDQVLFAVSMARTTYLHKRLVCESDFTPTLSLGVSIDHIVSMSIPALGGILWECSGFETIFVLAAFIALINLWAATKVKATPVCVSNEASSAPAADSP
;
A
#
# COMPACT_ATOMS: atom_id res chain seq x y z
N MET A 1 11.74 -24.75 16.09
CA MET A 1 11.54 -23.30 16.23
C MET A 1 12.44 -22.65 17.29
N ARG A 2 12.60 -23.25 18.48
CA ARG A 2 13.40 -22.67 19.58
C ARG A 2 14.88 -22.42 19.20
N ASN A 3 15.52 -23.35 18.46
CA ASN A 3 16.92 -23.21 18.05
C ASN A 3 17.17 -22.19 16.93
N TRP A 4 16.17 -21.93 16.06
CA TRP A 4 16.28 -20.94 14.98
C TRP A 4 16.27 -19.51 15.53
N TRP A 5 15.34 -19.19 16.45
CA TRP A 5 15.25 -17.87 17.06
C TRP A 5 16.51 -17.53 17.87
N SER A 6 17.07 -18.48 18.64
CA SER A 6 18.27 -18.24 19.41
C SER A 6 19.48 -17.90 18.54
N GLY A 7 19.60 -18.46 17.34
CA GLY A 7 20.71 -18.22 16.40
C GLY A 7 20.65 -16.88 15.66
N LEU A 8 19.53 -16.14 15.70
CA LEU A 8 19.42 -14.84 15.04
C LEU A 8 20.17 -13.73 15.79
N LYS A 9 20.80 -12.82 15.05
CA LYS A 9 21.41 -11.60 15.62
C LYS A 9 20.34 -10.75 16.31
N ARG A 10 20.72 -10.08 17.39
CA ARG A 10 19.83 -9.23 18.19
C ARG A 10 19.11 -8.20 17.34
N GLU A 11 19.81 -7.53 16.44
CA GLU A 11 19.30 -6.48 15.58
C GLU A 11 18.20 -6.98 14.63
N TYR A 12 18.35 -8.20 14.10
CA TYR A 12 17.37 -8.83 13.25
C TYR A 12 16.12 -9.27 14.03
N LYS A 13 16.27 -9.70 15.29
CA LYS A 13 15.14 -9.98 16.20
C LYS A 13 14.32 -8.71 16.49
N LEU A 14 15.01 -7.59 16.75
CA LEU A 14 14.37 -6.30 16.97
C LEU A 14 13.63 -5.82 15.71
N LEU A 15 14.20 -6.05 14.53
CA LEU A 15 13.55 -5.75 13.27
C LEU A 15 12.26 -6.57 13.09
N ILE A 16 12.31 -7.90 13.36
CA ILE A 16 11.12 -8.77 13.28
C ILE A 16 10.04 -8.28 14.25
N LEU A 17 10.37 -7.92 15.47
CA LEU A 17 9.41 -7.38 16.44
C LEU A 17 8.83 -6.05 15.98
N SER A 18 9.65 -5.16 15.42
CA SER A 18 9.17 -3.89 14.85
C SER A 18 8.17 -4.11 13.73
N TRP A 19 8.45 -5.02 12.79
CA TRP A 19 7.54 -5.36 11.70
C TRP A 19 6.25 -6.03 12.19
N LEU A 20 6.34 -6.88 13.22
CA LEU A 20 5.19 -7.53 13.83
C LEU A 20 4.22 -6.49 14.42
N PHE A 21 4.72 -5.62 15.30
CA PHE A 21 3.84 -4.63 15.94
C PHE A 21 3.34 -3.56 14.96
N PHE A 22 4.14 -3.20 13.95
CA PHE A 22 3.68 -2.29 12.90
C PHE A 22 2.59 -2.93 12.01
N GLY A 23 2.72 -4.23 11.70
CA GLY A 23 1.68 -4.98 11.00
C GLY A 23 0.37 -5.04 11.80
N MET A 24 0.44 -5.24 13.12
CA MET A 24 -0.74 -5.15 13.99
C MET A 24 -1.36 -3.75 13.96
N THR A 25 -0.55 -2.69 14.01
CA THR A 25 -1.02 -1.31 13.91
C THR A 25 -1.85 -1.10 12.63
N SER A 26 -1.35 -1.55 11.49
CA SER A 26 -2.09 -1.45 10.22
C SER A 26 -3.37 -2.29 10.22
N GLY A 27 -3.32 -3.53 10.75
CA GLY A 27 -4.50 -4.39 10.86
C GLY A 27 -5.59 -3.84 11.80
N ILE A 28 -5.22 -2.98 12.75
CA ILE A 28 -6.18 -2.27 13.61
C ILE A 28 -6.75 -1.05 12.88
N TYR A 29 -5.93 -0.27 12.20
CA TYR A 29 -6.31 1.01 11.60
C TYR A 29 -7.17 0.86 10.33
N ASP A 30 -6.74 0.02 9.40
CA ASP A 30 -7.33 -0.04 8.06
C ASP A 30 -8.84 -0.36 8.04
N PRO A 31 -9.35 -1.33 8.82
CA PRO A 31 -10.77 -1.68 8.78
C PRO A 31 -11.69 -0.63 9.42
N ILE A 32 -11.17 0.20 10.34
CA ILE A 32 -11.99 1.11 11.14
C ILE A 32 -12.04 2.54 10.60
N PHE A 33 -11.01 2.99 9.88
CA PHE A 33 -10.85 4.41 9.55
C PHE A 33 -12.00 5.00 8.74
N ASN A 34 -12.50 4.30 7.73
CA ASN A 34 -13.62 4.79 6.92
C ASN A 34 -14.94 4.84 7.72
N ASN A 35 -15.22 3.83 8.56
CA ASN A 35 -16.39 3.84 9.44
C ASN A 35 -16.27 4.95 10.48
N TYR A 36 -15.10 5.16 11.07
CA TYR A 36 -14.84 6.27 11.99
C TYR A 36 -15.17 7.63 11.36
N LEU A 37 -14.71 7.89 10.12
CA LEU A 37 -15.06 9.12 9.42
C LEU A 37 -16.56 9.25 9.14
N SER A 38 -17.23 8.13 8.84
CA SER A 38 -18.66 8.10 8.57
C SER A 38 -19.53 8.25 9.82
N GLU A 39 -19.17 7.59 10.92
CA GLU A 39 -20.01 7.47 12.11
C GLU A 39 -19.74 8.57 13.14
N VAL A 40 -18.48 9.01 13.29
CA VAL A 40 -18.10 10.04 14.24
C VAL A 40 -18.19 11.45 13.64
N PHE A 41 -17.71 11.61 12.39
CA PHE A 41 -17.69 12.92 11.72
C PHE A 41 -18.87 13.17 10.80
N HIS A 42 -19.66 12.13 10.48
CA HIS A 42 -20.82 12.21 9.58
C HIS A 42 -20.53 12.89 8.25
N ILE A 43 -19.29 12.72 7.74
CA ILE A 43 -18.85 13.40 6.52
C ILE A 43 -19.58 12.88 5.28
N SER A 44 -19.70 13.76 4.28
CA SER A 44 -20.22 13.41 2.95
C SER A 44 -19.14 12.76 2.07
N ALA A 45 -19.54 12.20 0.94
CA ALA A 45 -18.62 11.65 -0.05
C ALA A 45 -17.66 12.70 -0.60
N LYS A 46 -18.13 13.95 -0.77
CA LYS A 46 -17.31 15.09 -1.18
C LYS A 46 -16.19 15.37 -0.18
N VAL A 47 -16.54 15.51 1.10
CA VAL A 47 -15.55 15.73 2.16
C VAL A 47 -14.58 14.55 2.25
N ARG A 48 -15.08 13.31 2.13
CA ARG A 48 -14.24 12.10 2.08
C ARG A 48 -13.23 12.15 0.95
N GLY A 49 -13.63 12.60 -0.22
CA GLY A 49 -12.74 12.78 -1.37
C GLY A 49 -11.66 13.85 -1.12
N PHE A 50 -12.05 15.00 -0.56
CA PHE A 50 -11.10 16.07 -0.23
C PHE A 50 -10.11 15.70 0.88
N LEU A 51 -10.45 14.82 1.82
CA LEU A 51 -9.54 14.34 2.85
C LEU A 51 -8.37 13.52 2.30
N GLU A 52 -8.47 13.01 1.07
CA GLU A 52 -7.33 12.35 0.43
C GLU A 52 -6.19 13.31 0.11
N PHE A 53 -6.46 14.60 -0.07
CA PHE A 53 -5.41 15.59 -0.30
C PHE A 53 -4.42 15.64 0.89
N PRO A 54 -4.82 15.96 2.13
CA PRO A 54 -3.90 15.95 3.27
C PRO A 54 -3.35 14.54 3.57
N ARG A 55 -4.09 13.47 3.25
CA ARG A 55 -3.64 12.10 3.47
C ARG A 55 -2.51 11.66 2.51
N GLU A 56 -2.57 12.04 1.25
CA GLU A 56 -1.59 11.65 0.23
C GLU A 56 -0.45 12.68 0.08
N PHE A 57 -0.63 13.91 0.58
CA PHE A 57 0.36 14.99 0.48
C PHE A 57 1.74 14.64 1.05
N PRO A 58 1.88 13.98 2.22
CA PRO A 58 3.18 13.52 2.70
C PRO A 58 3.85 12.50 1.79
N GLY A 59 3.08 11.66 1.10
CA GLY A 59 3.60 10.71 0.11
C GLY A 59 4.23 11.42 -1.10
N PHE A 60 3.59 12.48 -1.57
CA PHE A 60 4.18 13.36 -2.59
C PHE A 60 5.47 14.03 -2.09
N MET A 61 5.49 14.47 -0.84
CA MET A 61 6.64 15.14 -0.22
C MET A 61 7.71 14.17 0.30
N VAL A 62 7.52 12.86 0.23
CA VAL A 62 8.41 11.86 0.87
C VAL A 62 9.86 12.01 0.46
N ALA A 63 10.14 12.33 -0.81
CA ALA A 63 11.49 12.53 -1.31
C ALA A 63 12.14 13.77 -0.69
N LEU A 64 11.39 14.88 -0.55
CA LEU A 64 11.84 16.10 0.11
C LEU A 64 12.08 15.88 1.60
N ILE A 65 11.12 15.27 2.29
CA ILE A 65 11.22 14.96 3.73
C ILE A 65 12.40 14.03 3.99
N SER A 66 12.58 13.00 3.15
CA SER A 66 13.74 12.11 3.24
C SER A 66 15.06 12.84 3.01
N GLY A 67 15.09 13.83 2.11
CA GLY A 67 16.23 14.71 1.88
C GLY A 67 16.57 15.57 3.10
N LEU A 68 15.56 16.16 3.73
CA LEU A 68 15.74 16.95 4.96
C LEU A 68 16.25 16.11 6.14
N LEU A 69 15.94 14.81 6.16
CA LEU A 69 16.37 13.87 7.20
C LEU A 69 17.67 13.12 6.85
N MET A 70 18.37 13.53 5.77
CA MET A 70 19.58 12.83 5.29
C MET A 70 20.77 12.87 6.25
N PHE A 71 20.76 13.76 7.24
CA PHE A 71 21.78 13.82 8.30
C PHE A 71 21.62 12.73 9.37
N MET A 72 20.45 12.09 9.41
CA MET A 72 20.14 11.01 10.35
C MET A 72 20.41 9.63 9.73
N ALA A 73 20.86 8.65 10.52
CA ALA A 73 20.99 7.27 10.09
C ALA A 73 19.60 6.68 9.73
N ASP A 74 19.53 5.87 8.66
CA ASP A 74 18.29 5.26 8.16
C ASP A 74 17.45 4.58 9.25
N VAL A 75 18.10 3.88 10.19
CA VAL A 75 17.43 3.21 11.32
C VAL A 75 16.75 4.22 12.25
N ARG A 76 17.36 5.39 12.44
CA ARG A 76 16.77 6.46 13.29
C ARG A 76 15.56 7.08 12.61
N VAL A 77 15.65 7.30 11.29
CA VAL A 77 14.51 7.81 10.50
C VAL A 77 13.41 6.75 10.41
N PHE A 78 13.77 5.47 10.33
CA PHE A 78 12.82 4.35 10.39
C PHE A 78 12.07 4.31 11.74
N ALA A 79 12.77 4.44 12.87
CA ALA A 79 12.12 4.53 14.18
C ALA A 79 11.25 5.80 14.30
N LEU A 80 11.72 6.94 13.80
CA LEU A 80 10.95 8.20 13.77
C LEU A 80 9.68 8.04 12.93
N SER A 81 9.75 7.41 11.76
CA SER A 81 8.57 7.20 10.91
C SER A 81 7.47 6.41 11.62
N ILE A 82 7.83 5.35 12.34
CA ILE A 82 6.87 4.57 13.13
C ILE A 82 6.34 5.38 14.33
N SER A 83 7.21 6.20 14.96
CA SER A 83 6.78 7.08 16.05
C SER A 83 5.74 8.11 15.58
N LEU A 84 5.91 8.68 14.39
CA LEU A 84 4.93 9.59 13.79
C LEU A 84 3.58 8.90 13.56
N VAL A 85 3.58 7.63 13.14
CA VAL A 85 2.34 6.84 13.05
C VAL A 85 1.67 6.75 14.43
N GLY A 86 2.43 6.43 15.47
CA GLY A 86 1.92 6.37 16.84
C GLY A 86 1.34 7.72 17.33
N VAL A 87 2.04 8.83 17.09
CA VAL A 87 1.57 10.19 17.43
C VAL A 87 0.28 10.54 16.67
N GLY A 88 0.21 10.21 15.37
CA GLY A 88 -1.00 10.42 14.59
C GLY A 88 -2.20 9.64 15.12
N LEU A 89 -2.00 8.36 15.49
CA LEU A 89 -3.05 7.52 16.11
C LEU A 89 -3.48 8.05 17.49
N PHE A 90 -2.51 8.50 18.29
CA PHE A 90 -2.82 9.20 19.55
C PHE A 90 -3.72 10.41 19.30
N GLY A 91 -3.35 11.27 18.37
CA GLY A 91 -4.18 12.42 18.02
C GLY A 91 -5.57 12.05 17.53
N GLN A 92 -5.70 11.01 16.70
CA GLN A 92 -7.02 10.53 16.23
C GLN A 92 -7.88 10.00 17.38
N SER A 93 -7.29 9.35 18.39
CA SER A 93 -8.03 8.85 19.55
C SER A 93 -8.71 9.95 20.37
N PHE A 94 -8.20 11.18 20.28
CA PHE A 94 -8.73 12.36 20.97
C PHE A 94 -9.49 13.32 20.06
N SER A 95 -9.78 12.96 18.81
CA SER A 95 -10.40 13.88 17.85
C SER A 95 -11.90 14.12 18.06
N ASN A 96 -12.52 13.43 19.00
CA ASN A 96 -13.92 13.62 19.44
C ASN A 96 -14.04 13.87 20.96
N TRP A 97 -13.11 14.62 21.55
CA TRP A 97 -13.15 14.93 22.98
C TRP A 97 -14.42 15.73 23.33
N GLY A 98 -14.91 15.54 24.55
CA GLY A 98 -16.14 16.19 25.02
C GLY A 98 -17.39 15.77 24.23
N GLY A 99 -17.33 14.65 23.49
CA GLY A 99 -18.44 14.15 22.69
C GLY A 99 -18.67 14.93 21.38
N GLN A 100 -17.77 15.86 21.02
CA GLN A 100 -17.85 16.67 19.80
C GLN A 100 -16.71 16.32 18.84
N PRO A 101 -16.99 16.12 17.53
CA PRO A 101 -15.96 15.85 16.53
C PRO A 101 -15.17 17.12 16.18
N HIS A 102 -13.85 17.05 16.28
CA HIS A 102 -12.93 18.14 15.96
C HIS A 102 -12.18 17.85 14.64
N MET A 103 -12.78 18.27 13.53
CA MET A 103 -12.30 17.96 12.16
C MET A 103 -10.85 18.43 11.92
N THR A 104 -10.50 19.65 12.30
CA THR A 104 -9.14 20.18 12.10
C THR A 104 -8.09 19.36 12.87
N TRP A 105 -8.42 18.94 14.08
CA TRP A 105 -7.54 18.08 14.88
C TRP A 105 -7.37 16.70 14.25
N MET A 106 -8.47 16.11 13.77
CA MET A 106 -8.44 14.83 13.06
C MET A 106 -7.57 14.92 11.80
N ILE A 107 -7.73 15.97 10.98
CA ILE A 107 -6.92 16.19 9.76
C ILE A 107 -5.44 16.33 10.11
N GLY A 108 -5.09 17.14 11.13
CA GLY A 108 -3.70 17.29 11.58
C GLY A 108 -3.09 15.98 12.04
N SER A 109 -3.85 15.20 12.83
CA SER A 109 -3.44 13.88 13.31
C SER A 109 -3.27 12.87 12.17
N MET A 110 -4.18 12.89 11.19
CA MET A 110 -4.12 12.06 9.99
C MET A 110 -2.90 12.43 9.12
N LEU A 111 -2.56 13.71 9.00
CA LEU A 111 -1.38 14.18 8.28
C LEU A 111 -0.09 13.64 8.91
N ILE A 112 0.01 13.67 10.25
CA ILE A 112 1.16 13.14 11.00
C ILE A 112 1.26 11.62 10.81
N TRP A 113 0.14 10.91 10.94
CA TRP A 113 0.07 9.46 10.69
C TRP A 113 0.53 9.12 9.27
N SER A 114 0.04 9.87 8.28
CA SER A 114 0.38 9.67 6.87
C SER A 114 1.86 9.95 6.59
N ALA A 115 2.43 11.01 7.15
CA ALA A 115 3.86 11.30 7.02
C ALA A 115 4.72 10.15 7.55
N GLY A 116 4.33 9.59 8.70
CA GLY A 116 4.98 8.41 9.27
C GLY A 116 4.88 7.19 8.33
N THR A 117 3.70 6.90 7.82
CA THR A 117 3.45 5.74 6.95
C THR A 117 4.23 5.84 5.63
N HIS A 118 4.23 7.01 4.99
CA HIS A 118 4.93 7.21 3.72
C HIS A 118 6.45 7.18 3.87
N LEU A 119 7.00 7.65 4.99
CA LEU A 119 8.42 7.51 5.32
C LEU A 119 8.78 6.05 5.65
N TYR A 120 7.90 5.32 6.32
CA TYR A 120 8.12 3.92 6.68
C TYR A 120 8.37 3.03 5.46
N ILE A 121 7.60 3.20 4.38
CA ILE A 121 7.62 2.30 3.21
C ILE A 121 9.03 2.11 2.63
N PRO A 122 9.76 3.16 2.20
CA PRO A 122 11.10 2.99 1.64
C PRO A 122 12.14 2.59 2.70
N LEU A 123 11.98 3.08 3.94
CA LEU A 123 12.95 2.82 5.00
C LEU A 123 12.87 1.39 5.54
N SER A 124 11.68 0.81 5.62
CA SER A 124 11.50 -0.58 6.02
C SER A 124 12.26 -1.53 5.09
N SER A 125 12.19 -1.30 3.79
CA SER A 125 12.94 -2.07 2.78
C SER A 125 14.45 -1.85 2.93
N SER A 126 14.91 -0.58 3.04
CA SER A 126 16.34 -0.24 3.18
C SER A 126 16.97 -0.88 4.40
N VAL A 127 16.33 -0.72 5.57
CA VAL A 127 16.83 -1.29 6.84
C VAL A 127 16.83 -2.81 6.80
N SER A 128 15.81 -3.42 6.20
CA SER A 128 15.71 -4.87 6.08
C SER A 128 16.81 -5.45 5.21
N VAL A 129 17.11 -4.82 4.06
CA VAL A 129 18.24 -5.25 3.19
C VAL A 129 19.56 -5.16 3.95
N LYS A 130 19.81 -4.06 4.67
CA LYS A 130 21.06 -3.83 5.41
C LYS A 130 21.28 -4.81 6.57
N LEU A 131 20.22 -5.30 7.20
CA LEU A 131 20.28 -6.26 8.31
C LEU A 131 20.22 -7.72 7.86
N SER A 132 19.85 -7.97 6.60
CA SER A 132 19.78 -9.33 6.05
C SER A 132 21.14 -9.86 5.64
N PRO A 133 21.39 -11.18 5.78
CA PRO A 133 22.56 -11.81 5.18
C PRO A 133 22.59 -11.58 3.66
N LYS A 134 23.74 -11.18 3.12
CA LYS A 134 23.90 -10.82 1.69
C LYS A 134 23.41 -11.91 0.73
N GLU A 135 23.61 -13.18 1.10
CA GLU A 135 23.23 -14.35 0.29
C GLU A 135 21.73 -14.67 0.34
N ASN A 136 20.97 -14.08 1.28
CA ASN A 136 19.57 -14.44 1.57
C ASN A 136 18.63 -13.23 1.69
N VAL A 137 18.94 -12.11 1.05
CA VAL A 137 18.14 -10.87 1.16
C VAL A 137 16.69 -11.09 0.75
N GLY A 138 16.45 -11.74 -0.40
CA GLY A 138 15.10 -12.03 -0.88
C GLY A 138 14.29 -12.90 0.10
N ARG A 139 14.93 -13.94 0.66
CA ARG A 139 14.31 -14.82 1.66
C ARG A 139 13.97 -14.04 2.95
N SER A 140 14.86 -13.16 3.39
CA SER A 140 14.66 -12.32 4.58
C SER A 140 13.50 -11.34 4.38
N LEU A 141 13.43 -10.66 3.23
CA LEU A 141 12.32 -9.76 2.88
C LEU A 141 10.99 -10.51 2.79
N GLY A 142 10.98 -11.68 2.15
CA GLY A 142 9.81 -12.56 2.09
C GLY A 142 9.32 -12.98 3.47
N PHE A 143 10.24 -13.35 4.36
CA PHE A 143 9.93 -13.71 5.75
C PHE A 143 9.34 -12.51 6.52
N LEU A 144 9.96 -11.32 6.44
CA LEU A 144 9.45 -10.11 7.10
C LEU A 144 8.06 -9.73 6.59
N ASN A 145 7.81 -9.79 5.27
CA ASN A 145 6.48 -9.58 4.71
C ASN A 145 5.46 -10.61 5.22
N GLY A 146 5.87 -11.86 5.38
CA GLY A 146 5.04 -12.91 6.01
C GLY A 146 4.70 -12.58 7.47
N VAL A 147 5.68 -12.12 8.26
CA VAL A 147 5.47 -11.65 9.64
C VAL A 147 4.47 -10.50 9.68
N THR A 148 4.63 -9.50 8.80
CA THR A 148 3.69 -8.36 8.72
C THR A 148 2.29 -8.80 8.36
N THR A 149 2.13 -9.71 7.39
CA THR A 149 0.81 -10.21 7.00
C THR A 149 0.15 -10.98 8.14
N ALA A 150 0.89 -11.85 8.84
CA ALA A 150 0.38 -12.55 10.01
C ALA A 150 -0.02 -11.58 11.13
N ALA A 151 0.81 -10.59 11.40
CA ALA A 151 0.54 -9.54 12.38
C ALA A 151 -0.67 -8.66 12.00
N TYR A 152 -0.81 -8.34 10.73
CA TYR A 152 -1.99 -7.65 10.19
C TYR A 152 -3.28 -8.44 10.47
N ILE A 153 -3.27 -9.74 10.22
CA ILE A 153 -4.39 -10.65 10.53
C ILE A 153 -4.69 -10.67 12.04
N ILE A 154 -3.66 -10.65 12.90
CA ILE A 154 -3.86 -10.54 14.35
C ILE A 154 -4.51 -9.20 14.70
N GLY A 155 -4.09 -8.10 14.08
CA GLY A 155 -4.73 -6.78 14.24
C GLY A 155 -6.20 -6.78 13.86
N LEU A 156 -6.55 -7.39 12.71
CA LEU A 156 -7.93 -7.59 12.29
C LEU A 156 -8.74 -8.39 13.32
N ALA A 157 -8.18 -9.48 13.83
CA ALA A 157 -8.84 -10.31 14.84
C ALA A 157 -9.08 -9.54 16.14
N LEU A 158 -8.13 -8.70 16.57
CA LEU A 158 -8.29 -7.81 17.74
C LEU A 158 -9.43 -6.81 17.53
N VAL A 159 -9.52 -6.18 16.35
CA VAL A 159 -10.64 -5.27 16.05
C VAL A 159 -11.97 -6.02 16.13
N PHE A 160 -12.06 -7.20 15.51
CA PHE A 160 -13.27 -8.01 15.57
C PHE A 160 -13.67 -8.34 17.01
N LEU A 161 -12.73 -8.83 17.82
CA LEU A 161 -12.97 -9.21 19.20
C LEU A 161 -13.38 -7.99 20.05
N LEU A 162 -12.62 -6.91 19.98
CA LEU A 162 -12.80 -5.77 20.87
C LEU A 162 -14.02 -4.92 20.49
N MET A 163 -14.27 -4.67 19.21
CA MET A 163 -15.42 -3.87 18.79
C MET A 163 -16.70 -4.68 18.72
N ASN A 164 -16.68 -5.91 18.16
CA ASN A 164 -17.89 -6.69 17.98
C ASN A 164 -18.35 -7.42 19.24
N GLN A 165 -17.44 -7.95 20.06
CA GLN A 165 -17.77 -8.75 21.25
C GLN A 165 -17.74 -7.91 22.54
N LEU A 166 -16.75 -7.01 22.67
CA LEU A 166 -16.55 -6.22 23.87
C LEU A 166 -17.02 -4.77 23.73
N HIS A 167 -17.59 -4.40 22.58
CA HIS A 167 -18.20 -3.09 22.28
C HIS A 167 -17.28 -1.89 22.54
N PHE A 168 -15.98 -2.04 22.29
CA PHE A 168 -15.03 -0.95 22.39
C PHE A 168 -15.25 0.06 21.25
N HIS A 169 -15.04 1.35 21.56
CA HIS A 169 -15.18 2.45 20.61
C HIS A 169 -13.90 2.66 19.76
N PHE A 170 -14.02 3.42 18.68
CA PHE A 170 -12.91 3.78 17.80
C PHE A 170 -11.70 4.36 18.55
N ASN A 171 -11.93 5.21 19.56
CA ASN A 171 -10.86 5.82 20.35
C ASN A 171 -9.96 4.76 21.01
N ALA A 172 -10.53 3.71 21.57
CA ALA A 172 -9.78 2.62 22.18
C ALA A 172 -8.96 1.84 21.13
N MET A 173 -9.50 1.68 19.92
CA MET A 173 -8.78 1.03 18.83
C MET A 173 -7.58 1.87 18.36
N PHE A 174 -7.75 3.19 18.22
CA PHE A 174 -6.64 4.08 17.91
C PHE A 174 -5.56 4.08 19.01
N LEU A 175 -5.95 4.05 20.29
CA LEU A 175 -5.00 3.91 21.40
C LEU A 175 -4.27 2.56 21.37
N LEU A 176 -4.95 1.47 21.05
CA LEU A 176 -4.30 0.15 20.90
C LEU A 176 -3.31 0.17 19.73
N GLY A 177 -3.70 0.73 18.59
CA GLY A 177 -2.82 0.92 17.43
C GLY A 177 -1.61 1.79 17.76
N MET A 178 -1.81 2.88 18.53
CA MET A 178 -0.73 3.72 19.07
C MET A 178 0.25 2.92 19.92
N VAL A 179 -0.24 2.11 20.86
CA VAL A 179 0.63 1.29 21.73
C VAL A 179 1.47 0.32 20.87
N CYS A 180 0.85 -0.36 19.91
CA CYS A 180 1.56 -1.23 18.98
C CYS A 180 2.63 -0.45 18.17
N ALA A 181 2.29 0.74 17.67
CA ALA A 181 3.23 1.59 16.92
C ALA A 181 4.41 2.02 17.80
N PHE A 182 4.19 2.44 19.04
CA PHE A 182 5.29 2.82 19.92
C PHE A 182 6.16 1.64 20.35
N ILE A 183 5.60 0.44 20.53
CA ILE A 183 6.40 -0.78 20.75
C ILE A 183 7.27 -1.07 19.51
N ALA A 184 6.69 -0.96 18.30
CA ALA A 184 7.43 -1.13 17.05
C ALA A 184 8.56 -0.10 16.91
N ALA A 185 8.27 1.17 17.21
CA ALA A 185 9.24 2.27 17.18
C ALA A 185 10.36 2.07 18.21
N PHE A 186 10.03 1.63 19.40
CA PHE A 186 11.01 1.32 20.44
C PHE A 186 11.94 0.18 20.03
N CYS A 187 11.39 -0.91 19.49
CA CYS A 187 12.20 -1.98 18.92
C CYS A 187 13.13 -1.48 17.82
N ALA A 188 12.62 -0.65 16.89
CA ALA A 188 13.43 -0.05 15.83
C ALA A 188 14.54 0.86 16.40
N PHE A 189 14.23 1.66 17.41
CA PHE A 189 15.19 2.55 18.07
C PHE A 189 16.36 1.81 18.72
N LEU A 190 16.12 0.62 19.26
CA LEU A 190 17.13 -0.23 19.88
C LEU A 190 18.07 -0.90 18.88
N ILE A 191 17.78 -0.88 17.57
CA ILE A 191 18.63 -1.45 16.54
C ILE A 191 19.91 -0.61 16.42
N LYS A 192 21.06 -1.28 16.52
CA LYS A 192 22.38 -0.70 16.33
C LYS A 192 23.00 -1.27 15.07
N ILE A 193 23.29 -0.44 14.09
CA ILE A 193 24.04 -0.85 12.90
C ILE A 193 25.49 -0.40 13.07
N PRO A 194 26.45 -1.35 13.14
CA PRO A 194 27.86 -1.00 13.22
C PRO A 194 28.31 -0.18 12.00
N GLY A 195 29.09 0.88 12.22
CA GLY A 195 29.66 1.69 11.15
C GLY A 195 28.93 2.99 10.85
N GLY A 196 27.86 3.34 11.60
CA GLY A 196 27.16 4.63 11.45
C GLY A 196 26.89 4.90 9.98
N LEU A 197 25.95 4.19 9.38
CA LEU A 197 25.64 4.34 7.96
C LEU A 197 25.38 5.82 7.66
N LYS A 198 26.36 6.50 7.06
CA LYS A 198 26.08 7.71 6.30
C LYS A 198 24.97 7.36 5.33
N PRO A 199 23.90 8.13 5.26
CA PRO A 199 22.82 7.84 4.33
C PRO A 199 23.39 7.86 2.92
N ASP A 200 23.52 6.69 2.29
CA ASP A 200 23.81 6.55 0.87
C ASP A 200 22.49 6.81 0.13
N ARG A 201 21.99 8.03 0.32
CA ARG A 201 20.77 8.46 -0.36
C ARG A 201 21.18 9.10 -1.67
N PRO A 202 20.74 8.54 -2.80
CA PRO A 202 21.02 9.17 -4.08
C PRO A 202 20.49 10.61 -4.05
N LYS A 203 21.28 11.55 -4.56
CA LYS A 203 20.85 12.93 -4.81
C LYS A 203 19.56 12.88 -5.61
N LEU A 204 18.59 13.71 -5.22
CA LEU A 204 17.31 13.82 -5.91
C LEU A 204 17.55 14.12 -7.38
N ARG A 205 17.37 13.10 -8.23
CA ARG A 205 17.55 13.20 -9.66
C ARG A 205 16.22 12.90 -10.32
N LEU A 206 15.67 13.86 -11.02
CA LEU A 206 14.48 13.64 -11.83
C LEU A 206 14.92 13.15 -13.22
N VAL A 207 14.36 12.04 -13.65
CA VAL A 207 14.69 11.46 -14.97
C VAL A 207 13.42 11.48 -15.81
N PHE A 208 13.41 12.34 -16.83
CA PHE A 208 12.34 12.42 -17.82
C PHE A 208 12.85 11.94 -19.16
N ARG A 209 12.76 10.64 -19.44
CA ARG A 209 13.11 10.08 -20.75
C ARG A 209 11.86 9.60 -21.48
N LYS A 210 11.86 9.76 -22.81
CA LYS A 210 10.76 9.28 -23.68
C LYS A 210 10.57 7.77 -23.59
N GLU A 211 11.65 7.04 -23.37
CA GLU A 211 11.70 5.58 -23.20
C GLU A 211 10.89 5.10 -22.00
N TYR A 212 10.74 5.95 -20.99
CA TYR A 212 9.98 5.66 -19.76
C TYR A 212 8.57 6.25 -19.77
N SER A 213 8.16 6.93 -20.84
CA SER A 213 6.85 7.62 -20.93
C SER A 213 5.66 6.70 -20.65
N LEU A 214 5.69 5.45 -21.15
CA LEU A 214 4.63 4.48 -20.90
C LEU A 214 4.57 4.08 -19.42
N PHE A 215 5.72 3.96 -18.72
CA PHE A 215 5.76 3.71 -17.29
C PHE A 215 5.11 4.86 -16.49
N TYR A 216 5.41 6.12 -16.83
CA TYR A 216 4.77 7.27 -16.18
C TYR A 216 3.27 7.31 -16.43
N TRP A 217 2.84 6.97 -17.67
CA TRP A 217 1.42 6.89 -18.00
C TRP A 217 0.71 5.78 -17.21
N LEU A 218 1.32 4.62 -17.09
CA LEU A 218 0.85 3.53 -16.23
C LEU A 218 0.82 3.92 -14.75
N SER A 219 1.72 4.80 -14.30
CA SER A 219 1.69 5.34 -12.91
C SER A 219 0.52 6.29 -12.68
N VAL A 220 0.18 7.15 -13.66
CA VAL A 220 -1.05 7.99 -13.64
C VAL A 220 -2.30 7.12 -13.51
N LEU A 221 -2.42 6.12 -14.38
CA LEU A 221 -3.59 5.23 -14.41
C LEU A 221 -3.72 4.40 -13.13
N TYR A 222 -2.58 3.99 -12.57
CA TYR A 222 -2.58 3.29 -11.29
C TYR A 222 -2.99 4.19 -10.12
N GLY A 223 -2.48 5.41 -10.04
CA GLY A 223 -2.87 6.36 -9.00
C GLY A 223 -4.37 6.64 -9.03
N ALA A 224 -4.94 6.84 -10.24
CA ALA A 224 -6.37 7.02 -10.41
C ALA A 224 -7.17 5.79 -9.95
N ARG A 225 -6.79 4.59 -10.43
CA ARG A 225 -7.41 3.33 -10.03
C ARG A 225 -7.31 3.11 -8.53
N LYS A 226 -6.10 3.19 -7.98
CA LYS A 226 -5.83 2.97 -6.55
C LYS A 226 -6.80 3.80 -5.70
N GLN A 227 -6.95 5.04 -6.03
CA GLN A 227 -7.65 5.97 -5.17
C GLN A 227 -9.16 5.89 -5.27
N VAL A 228 -9.71 5.56 -6.45
CA VAL A 228 -11.14 5.25 -6.55
C VAL A 228 -11.51 4.10 -5.62
N PHE A 229 -10.71 3.04 -5.58
CA PHE A 229 -11.02 1.87 -4.76
C PHE A 229 -10.68 2.06 -3.29
N LEU A 230 -9.62 2.78 -2.92
CA LEU A 230 -9.30 3.05 -1.52
C LEU A 230 -10.30 4.03 -0.86
N THR A 231 -10.85 4.95 -1.65
CA THR A 231 -11.76 6.01 -1.14
C THR A 231 -13.21 5.60 -1.27
N PHE A 232 -13.67 5.24 -2.47
CA PHE A 232 -15.08 5.10 -2.76
C PHE A 232 -15.62 3.67 -2.63
N ALA A 233 -14.81 2.63 -2.83
CA ALA A 233 -15.27 1.26 -2.64
C ALA A 233 -15.71 0.98 -1.18
N PRO A 234 -14.91 1.34 -0.14
CA PRO A 234 -15.38 1.28 1.24
C PRO A 234 -16.58 2.20 1.49
N TRP A 235 -16.60 3.38 0.85
CA TRP A 235 -17.67 4.36 1.03
C TRP A 235 -19.01 3.87 0.52
N VAL A 236 -19.04 3.14 -0.62
CA VAL A 236 -20.25 2.43 -1.11
C VAL A 236 -20.72 1.41 -0.10
N LEU A 237 -19.82 0.58 0.42
CA LEU A 237 -20.18 -0.42 1.42
C LEU A 237 -20.80 0.21 2.68
N ILE A 238 -20.26 1.34 3.13
CA ILE A 238 -20.77 2.05 4.34
C ILE A 238 -22.06 2.79 4.03
N LYS A 239 -22.09 3.66 3.02
CA LYS A 239 -23.19 4.61 2.80
C LYS A 239 -24.36 4.01 2.04
N ILE A 240 -24.13 3.05 1.13
CA ILE A 240 -25.20 2.43 0.33
C ILE A 240 -25.67 1.12 0.96
N TYR A 241 -24.72 0.29 1.43
CA TYR A 241 -25.03 -1.03 1.97
C TYR A 241 -25.04 -1.09 3.50
N GLY A 242 -24.77 0.01 4.22
CA GLY A 242 -24.84 0.10 5.68
C GLY A 242 -23.83 -0.80 6.41
N GLN A 243 -22.66 -1.05 5.81
CA GLN A 243 -21.70 -1.99 6.38
C GLN A 243 -20.84 -1.34 7.47
N LYS A 244 -20.65 -2.11 8.55
CA LYS A 244 -19.84 -1.72 9.70
C LYS A 244 -18.39 -2.17 9.55
N GLU A 245 -17.53 -1.68 10.43
CA GLU A 245 -16.10 -2.02 10.51
C GLU A 245 -15.84 -3.52 10.60
N THR A 246 -16.71 -4.28 11.27
CA THR A 246 -16.61 -5.74 11.39
C THR A 246 -16.72 -6.45 10.04
N THR A 247 -17.50 -5.92 9.10
CA THR A 247 -17.56 -6.43 7.72
C THR A 247 -16.20 -6.22 7.03
N PHE A 248 -15.58 -5.05 7.17
CA PHE A 248 -14.25 -4.79 6.60
C PHE A 248 -13.19 -5.70 7.18
N VAL A 249 -13.25 -6.00 8.49
CA VAL A 249 -12.35 -6.99 9.11
C VAL A 249 -12.43 -8.33 8.38
N VAL A 250 -13.64 -8.84 8.14
CA VAL A 250 -13.83 -10.14 7.45
C VAL A 250 -13.33 -10.07 6.01
N LEU A 251 -13.68 -9.01 5.26
CA LEU A 251 -13.27 -8.86 3.86
C LEU A 251 -11.75 -8.75 3.71
N LEU A 252 -11.10 -7.95 4.57
CA LEU A 252 -9.64 -7.78 4.57
C LEU A 252 -8.92 -9.05 5.05
N PHE A 253 -9.51 -9.79 6.00
CA PHE A 253 -8.99 -11.10 6.40
C PHE A 253 -8.97 -12.07 5.21
N ILE A 254 -10.11 -12.20 4.51
CA ILE A 254 -10.21 -13.08 3.33
C ILE A 254 -9.21 -12.63 2.26
N ALA A 255 -9.14 -11.33 1.96
CA ALA A 255 -8.20 -10.79 0.98
C ALA A 255 -6.74 -11.07 1.37
N SER A 256 -6.40 -10.97 2.67
CA SER A 256 -5.06 -11.23 3.18
C SER A 256 -4.67 -12.70 3.03
N VAL A 257 -5.58 -13.62 3.37
CA VAL A 257 -5.37 -15.07 3.21
C VAL A 257 -5.18 -15.44 1.73
N ILE A 258 -6.03 -14.92 0.85
CA ILE A 258 -5.87 -15.11 -0.60
C ILE A 258 -4.53 -14.52 -1.07
N GLY A 259 -4.17 -13.34 -0.58
CA GLY A 259 -2.93 -12.63 -0.93
C GLY A 259 -1.66 -13.43 -0.60
N ILE A 260 -1.66 -14.25 0.45
CA ILE A 260 -0.52 -15.12 0.82
C ILE A 260 -0.18 -16.10 -0.33
N VAL A 261 -1.19 -16.64 -0.99
CA VAL A 261 -1.02 -17.60 -2.09
C VAL A 261 -0.90 -16.86 -3.42
N PHE A 262 -1.71 -15.83 -3.63
CA PHE A 262 -1.80 -15.10 -4.89
C PHE A 262 -0.51 -14.35 -5.24
N LYS A 263 0.14 -13.65 -4.29
CA LYS A 263 1.34 -12.85 -4.56
C LYS A 263 2.52 -13.69 -5.11
N PRO A 264 2.91 -14.82 -4.50
CA PRO A 264 3.96 -15.69 -5.06
C PRO A 264 3.56 -16.34 -6.40
N TRP A 265 2.27 -16.68 -6.56
CA TRP A 265 1.76 -17.19 -7.82
C TRP A 265 1.84 -16.13 -8.92
N LEU A 266 1.43 -14.90 -8.62
CA LEU A 266 1.48 -13.77 -9.55
C LEU A 266 2.91 -13.47 -10.00
N GLY A 267 3.89 -13.48 -9.08
CA GLY A 267 5.30 -13.29 -9.44
C GLY A 267 5.75 -14.32 -10.50
N ARG A 268 5.45 -15.62 -10.26
CA ARG A 268 5.74 -16.68 -11.23
C ARG A 268 5.01 -16.48 -12.57
N MET A 269 3.77 -15.99 -12.53
CA MET A 269 3.00 -15.69 -13.73
C MET A 269 3.59 -14.51 -14.52
N ILE A 270 4.05 -13.44 -13.84
CA ILE A 270 4.74 -12.32 -14.50
C ILE A 270 5.96 -12.83 -15.27
N ASP A 271 6.76 -13.71 -14.65
CA ASP A 271 7.95 -14.28 -15.28
C ASP A 271 7.58 -15.21 -16.48
N LYS A 272 6.49 -15.98 -16.36
CA LYS A 272 6.09 -16.96 -17.37
C LYS A 272 5.36 -16.36 -18.56
N VAL A 273 4.39 -15.44 -18.33
CA VAL A 273 3.50 -14.93 -19.40
C VAL A 273 3.79 -13.48 -19.77
N GLY A 274 4.64 -12.79 -18.99
CA GLY A 274 5.07 -11.42 -19.22
C GLY A 274 4.11 -10.36 -18.65
N GLU A 275 4.64 -9.18 -18.42
CA GLU A 275 3.97 -8.04 -17.80
C GLU A 275 2.74 -7.59 -18.59
N ARG A 276 2.83 -7.61 -19.94
CA ARG A 276 1.72 -7.19 -20.83
C ARG A 276 0.42 -7.94 -20.54
N ARG A 277 0.48 -9.28 -20.49
CA ARG A 277 -0.72 -10.11 -20.28
C ARG A 277 -1.30 -9.92 -18.89
N ILE A 278 -0.42 -9.78 -17.89
CA ILE A 278 -0.83 -9.55 -16.48
C ILE A 278 -1.53 -8.21 -16.34
N LEU A 279 -0.97 -7.12 -16.89
CA LEU A 279 -1.57 -5.78 -16.84
C LEU A 279 -2.89 -5.71 -17.63
N MET A 280 -2.98 -6.42 -18.77
CA MET A 280 -4.25 -6.54 -19.50
C MET A 280 -5.30 -7.31 -18.68
N GLY A 281 -4.92 -8.41 -18.02
CA GLY A 281 -5.81 -9.17 -17.15
C GLY A 281 -6.30 -8.33 -15.95
N GLU A 282 -5.42 -7.55 -15.32
CA GLU A 282 -5.80 -6.58 -14.29
C GLU A 282 -6.86 -5.60 -14.82
N ALA A 283 -6.60 -4.97 -15.96
CA ALA A 283 -7.49 -3.95 -16.51
C ALA A 283 -8.88 -4.54 -16.86
N LEU A 284 -8.94 -5.74 -17.44
CA LEU A 284 -10.21 -6.42 -17.70
C LEU A 284 -10.97 -6.76 -16.41
N SER A 285 -10.26 -7.27 -15.39
CA SER A 285 -10.85 -7.53 -14.07
C SER A 285 -11.42 -6.26 -13.44
N LEU A 286 -10.68 -5.14 -13.54
CA LEU A 286 -11.12 -3.85 -13.01
C LEU A 286 -12.38 -3.32 -13.69
N ILE A 287 -12.54 -3.51 -15.01
CA ILE A 287 -13.78 -3.14 -15.71
C ILE A 287 -14.96 -3.90 -15.10
N VAL A 288 -14.82 -5.21 -14.93
CA VAL A 288 -15.88 -6.05 -14.34
C VAL A 288 -16.20 -5.62 -12.90
N ILE A 289 -15.18 -5.36 -12.10
CA ILE A 289 -15.33 -4.90 -10.71
C ILE A 289 -16.03 -3.53 -10.66
N CYS A 290 -15.66 -2.59 -11.52
CA CYS A 290 -16.30 -1.29 -11.60
C CYS A 290 -17.80 -1.41 -11.94
N LEU A 291 -18.14 -2.27 -12.90
CA LEU A 291 -19.53 -2.55 -13.23
C LEU A 291 -20.26 -3.23 -12.06
N GLY A 292 -19.59 -4.14 -11.35
CA GLY A 292 -20.13 -4.77 -10.16
C GLY A 292 -20.44 -3.75 -9.05
N TYR A 293 -19.54 -2.80 -8.78
CA TYR A 293 -19.78 -1.73 -7.80
C TYR A 293 -20.91 -0.78 -8.23
N GLY A 294 -20.86 -0.32 -9.47
CA GLY A 294 -21.81 0.68 -9.97
C GLY A 294 -23.23 0.14 -10.12
N PHE A 295 -23.38 -1.13 -10.49
CA PHE A 295 -24.66 -1.66 -10.95
C PHE A 295 -25.21 -2.85 -10.15
N ALA A 296 -24.56 -3.26 -9.05
CA ALA A 296 -25.05 -4.38 -8.23
C ALA A 296 -26.51 -4.22 -7.79
N GLY A 297 -26.93 -3.00 -7.46
CA GLY A 297 -28.31 -2.68 -7.06
C GLY A 297 -29.33 -2.85 -8.18
N TYR A 298 -28.92 -2.75 -9.45
CA TYR A 298 -29.80 -2.82 -10.63
C TYR A 298 -29.96 -4.24 -11.18
N LEU A 299 -29.19 -5.21 -10.68
CA LEU A 299 -29.24 -6.61 -11.15
C LEU A 299 -30.42 -7.42 -10.61
N GLY A 300 -31.36 -6.81 -9.90
CA GLY A 300 -32.48 -7.52 -9.31
C GLY A 300 -32.13 -8.46 -8.16
N LEU A 301 -30.90 -8.38 -7.61
CA LEU A 301 -30.42 -9.24 -6.55
C LEU A 301 -31.00 -8.91 -5.15
N GLY A 302 -31.73 -7.81 -5.02
CA GLY A 302 -32.30 -7.38 -3.75
C GLY A 302 -31.22 -7.28 -2.64
N ALA A 303 -31.47 -7.89 -1.49
CA ALA A 303 -30.54 -7.92 -0.36
C ALA A 303 -29.21 -8.63 -0.64
N TYR A 304 -29.13 -9.44 -1.70
CA TYR A 304 -27.93 -10.18 -2.07
C TYR A 304 -26.92 -9.32 -2.86
N ALA A 305 -27.29 -8.14 -3.37
CA ALA A 305 -26.41 -7.24 -4.11
C ALA A 305 -25.12 -6.90 -3.32
N LYS A 306 -25.19 -6.78 -2.00
CA LYS A 306 -24.03 -6.54 -1.13
C LYS A 306 -22.95 -7.62 -1.25
N TYR A 307 -23.32 -8.89 -1.46
CA TYR A 307 -22.33 -9.96 -1.59
C TYR A 307 -21.53 -9.89 -2.89
N LEU A 308 -22.15 -9.37 -3.97
CA LEU A 308 -21.42 -9.05 -5.20
C LEU A 308 -20.41 -7.93 -4.95
N VAL A 309 -20.78 -6.89 -4.19
CA VAL A 309 -19.88 -5.80 -3.84
C VAL A 309 -18.77 -6.29 -2.89
N TYR A 310 -19.04 -7.21 -1.98
CA TYR A 310 -18.02 -7.86 -1.14
C TYR A 310 -17.00 -8.63 -2.00
N PHE A 311 -17.49 -9.40 -2.97
CA PHE A 311 -16.62 -10.10 -3.91
C PHE A 311 -15.75 -9.11 -4.69
N CYS A 312 -16.34 -8.04 -5.23
CA CYS A 312 -15.60 -6.98 -5.94
C CYS A 312 -14.53 -6.34 -5.03
N PHE A 313 -14.85 -6.08 -3.74
CA PHE A 313 -13.90 -5.54 -2.78
C PHE A 313 -12.71 -6.48 -2.56
N ILE A 314 -12.97 -7.76 -2.31
CA ILE A 314 -11.90 -8.75 -2.08
C ILE A 314 -11.00 -8.86 -3.31
N VAL A 315 -11.59 -8.97 -4.51
CA VAL A 315 -10.82 -9.08 -5.76
C VAL A 315 -9.96 -7.83 -5.98
N ASP A 316 -10.51 -6.64 -5.76
CA ASP A 316 -9.74 -5.40 -5.86
C ASP A 316 -8.55 -5.38 -4.90
N GLN A 317 -8.75 -5.73 -3.63
CA GLN A 317 -7.66 -5.78 -2.64
C GLN A 317 -6.54 -6.74 -3.08
N VAL A 318 -6.88 -7.87 -3.66
CA VAL A 318 -5.90 -8.84 -4.18
C VAL A 318 -5.18 -8.29 -5.42
N LEU A 319 -5.89 -7.59 -6.31
CA LEU A 319 -5.33 -6.99 -7.53
C LEU A 319 -4.30 -5.87 -7.27
N PHE A 320 -4.24 -5.26 -6.07
CA PHE A 320 -3.16 -4.33 -5.72
C PHE A 320 -1.77 -4.95 -5.89
N ALA A 321 -1.65 -6.28 -5.74
CA ALA A 321 -0.39 -6.99 -5.96
C ALA A 321 0.14 -6.88 -7.40
N VAL A 322 -0.73 -6.61 -8.39
CA VAL A 322 -0.33 -6.48 -9.81
C VAL A 322 0.59 -5.29 -10.04
N SER A 323 0.70 -4.36 -9.08
CA SER A 323 1.71 -3.29 -9.09
C SER A 323 3.13 -3.80 -9.33
N MET A 324 3.44 -5.04 -8.93
CA MET A 324 4.73 -5.69 -9.20
C MET A 324 5.04 -5.76 -10.71
N ALA A 325 4.05 -5.99 -11.55
CA ALA A 325 4.25 -6.09 -13.00
C ALA A 325 4.73 -4.77 -13.62
N ARG A 326 4.31 -3.61 -13.08
CA ARG A 326 4.80 -2.30 -13.55
C ARG A 326 6.26 -2.08 -13.16
N THR A 327 6.64 -2.45 -11.94
CA THR A 327 8.03 -2.35 -11.47
C THR A 327 8.95 -3.26 -12.29
N THR A 328 8.51 -4.49 -12.56
CA THR A 328 9.26 -5.45 -13.42
C THR A 328 9.36 -4.93 -14.85
N TYR A 329 8.30 -4.35 -15.41
CA TYR A 329 8.31 -3.71 -16.72
C TYR A 329 9.35 -2.58 -16.79
N LEU A 330 9.39 -1.67 -15.81
CA LEU A 330 10.38 -0.61 -15.75
C LEU A 330 11.80 -1.19 -15.72
N HIS A 331 12.06 -2.16 -14.86
CA HIS A 331 13.38 -2.79 -14.73
C HIS A 331 13.87 -3.37 -16.07
N LYS A 332 13.00 -4.05 -16.82
CA LYS A 332 13.32 -4.61 -18.13
C LYS A 332 13.48 -3.57 -19.25
N ARG A 333 13.08 -2.32 -19.01
CA ARG A 333 13.11 -1.22 -20.02
C ARG A 333 14.16 -0.16 -19.72
N LEU A 334 14.99 -0.37 -18.71
CA LEU A 334 16.04 0.57 -18.36
C LEU A 334 17.01 0.79 -19.51
N VAL A 335 17.28 2.05 -19.81
CA VAL A 335 18.35 2.49 -20.71
C VAL A 335 19.67 2.51 -19.95
N CYS A 336 19.61 2.90 -18.66
CA CYS A 336 20.75 2.95 -17.77
C CYS A 336 20.29 2.46 -16.37
N GLU A 337 21.05 1.57 -15.75
CA GLU A 337 20.72 1.03 -14.43
C GLU A 337 20.56 2.12 -13.36
N SER A 338 21.37 3.18 -13.45
CA SER A 338 21.28 4.34 -12.54
C SER A 338 19.96 5.12 -12.64
N ASP A 339 19.16 4.91 -13.68
CA ASP A 339 17.87 5.56 -13.88
C ASP A 339 16.73 4.83 -13.14
N PHE A 340 16.93 3.60 -12.66
CA PHE A 340 15.86 2.80 -12.04
C PHE A 340 15.21 3.50 -10.85
N THR A 341 15.98 3.80 -9.82
CA THR A 341 15.48 4.43 -8.59
C THR A 341 14.88 5.81 -8.84
N PRO A 342 15.54 6.73 -9.60
CA PRO A 342 14.96 8.02 -9.92
C PRO A 342 13.64 7.93 -10.70
N THR A 343 13.55 7.04 -11.69
CA THR A 343 12.35 6.84 -12.50
C THR A 343 11.20 6.25 -11.67
N LEU A 344 11.50 5.27 -10.82
CA LEU A 344 10.52 4.67 -9.93
C LEU A 344 9.99 5.71 -8.92
N SER A 345 10.87 6.52 -8.33
CA SER A 345 10.50 7.59 -7.39
C SER A 345 9.61 8.65 -8.06
N LEU A 346 9.94 9.04 -9.30
CA LEU A 346 9.09 9.95 -10.07
C LEU A 346 7.72 9.35 -10.35
N GLY A 347 7.65 8.05 -10.70
CA GLY A 347 6.39 7.33 -10.87
C GLY A 347 5.53 7.33 -9.61
N VAL A 348 6.14 7.17 -8.44
CA VAL A 348 5.45 7.27 -7.13
C VAL A 348 4.94 8.69 -6.89
N SER A 349 5.75 9.72 -7.18
CA SER A 349 5.31 11.13 -7.03
C SER A 349 4.12 11.45 -7.96
N ILE A 350 4.14 10.96 -9.20
CA ILE A 350 3.03 11.08 -10.15
C ILE A 350 1.78 10.37 -9.61
N ASP A 351 1.93 9.16 -9.08
CA ASP A 351 0.83 8.41 -8.44
C ASP A 351 0.19 9.24 -7.31
N HIS A 352 0.97 9.86 -6.42
CA HIS A 352 0.44 10.67 -5.32
C HIS A 352 -0.27 11.95 -5.78
N ILE A 353 0.23 12.64 -6.83
CA ILE A 353 -0.46 13.80 -7.42
C ILE A 353 -1.87 13.41 -7.90
N VAL A 354 -1.96 12.29 -8.62
CA VAL A 354 -3.24 11.78 -9.12
C VAL A 354 -4.13 11.31 -7.96
N SER A 355 -3.53 10.67 -6.96
CA SER A 355 -4.22 10.19 -5.76
C SER A 355 -4.81 11.32 -4.90
N MET A 356 -4.25 12.52 -4.93
CA MET A 356 -4.86 13.70 -4.30
C MET A 356 -6.01 14.28 -5.11
N SER A 357 -5.92 14.25 -6.44
CA SER A 357 -6.84 14.95 -7.33
C SER A 357 -8.11 14.16 -7.64
N ILE A 358 -7.96 12.87 -7.96
CA ILE A 358 -9.08 12.02 -8.39
C ILE A 358 -10.18 11.88 -7.32
N PRO A 359 -9.89 11.66 -6.04
CA PRO A 359 -10.95 11.55 -5.04
C PRO A 359 -11.69 12.85 -4.77
N ALA A 360 -10.99 14.00 -4.86
CA ALA A 360 -11.64 15.29 -4.70
C ALA A 360 -12.71 15.52 -5.80
N LEU A 361 -12.35 15.23 -7.06
CA LEU A 361 -13.28 15.27 -8.18
C LEU A 361 -14.38 14.20 -8.05
N GLY A 362 -14.02 12.98 -7.70
CA GLY A 362 -14.96 11.88 -7.50
C GLY A 362 -15.98 12.16 -6.39
N GLY A 363 -15.56 12.79 -5.29
CA GLY A 363 -16.47 13.17 -4.21
C GLY A 363 -17.53 14.21 -4.66
N ILE A 364 -17.13 15.17 -5.50
CA ILE A 364 -18.08 16.12 -6.12
C ILE A 364 -19.06 15.38 -7.04
N LEU A 365 -18.54 14.49 -7.90
CA LEU A 365 -19.35 13.68 -8.81
C LEU A 365 -20.35 12.79 -8.07
N TRP A 366 -19.95 12.21 -6.94
CA TRP A 366 -20.86 11.42 -6.10
C TRP A 366 -22.08 12.23 -5.67
N GLU A 367 -21.88 13.45 -5.19
CA GLU A 367 -22.98 14.31 -4.73
C GLU A 367 -23.84 14.84 -5.87
N CYS A 368 -23.25 15.09 -7.05
CA CYS A 368 -23.98 15.63 -8.21
C CYS A 368 -24.72 14.57 -9.03
N SER A 369 -24.15 13.37 -9.17
CA SER A 369 -24.57 12.39 -10.19
C SER A 369 -24.66 10.96 -9.66
N GLY A 370 -24.50 10.76 -8.35
CA GLY A 370 -24.50 9.42 -7.74
C GLY A 370 -23.16 8.70 -7.80
N PHE A 371 -23.04 7.66 -6.96
CA PHE A 371 -21.81 6.87 -6.87
C PHE A 371 -21.54 6.02 -8.12
N GLU A 372 -22.59 5.66 -8.85
CA GLU A 372 -22.52 4.88 -10.09
C GLU A 372 -21.62 5.57 -11.12
N THR A 373 -21.74 6.90 -11.23
CA THR A 373 -20.95 7.71 -12.17
C THR A 373 -19.45 7.56 -11.92
N ILE A 374 -19.02 7.45 -10.65
CA ILE A 374 -17.62 7.26 -10.31
C ILE A 374 -17.11 5.92 -10.86
N PHE A 375 -17.89 4.84 -10.70
CA PHE A 375 -17.48 3.52 -11.16
C PHE A 375 -17.57 3.38 -12.69
N VAL A 376 -18.48 4.10 -13.36
CA VAL A 376 -18.48 4.22 -14.83
C VAL A 376 -17.21 4.91 -15.31
N LEU A 377 -16.81 6.02 -14.69
CA LEU A 377 -15.56 6.71 -15.03
C LEU A 377 -14.34 5.86 -14.70
N ALA A 378 -14.37 5.13 -13.58
CA ALA A 378 -13.31 4.18 -13.24
C ALA A 378 -13.20 3.04 -14.25
N ALA A 379 -14.32 2.52 -14.76
CA ALA A 379 -14.34 1.55 -15.86
C ALA A 379 -13.72 2.14 -17.14
N PHE A 380 -14.01 3.39 -17.44
CA PHE A 380 -13.38 4.09 -18.58
C PHE A 380 -11.86 4.26 -18.37
N ILE A 381 -11.41 4.63 -17.17
CA ILE A 381 -9.97 4.65 -16.82
C ILE A 381 -9.36 3.26 -16.99
N ALA A 382 -10.07 2.20 -16.59
CA ALA A 382 -9.62 0.82 -16.77
C ALA A 382 -9.53 0.41 -18.25
N LEU A 383 -10.42 0.92 -19.12
CA LEU A 383 -10.31 0.76 -20.58
C LEU A 383 -9.06 1.44 -21.15
N ILE A 384 -8.77 2.67 -20.69
CA ILE A 384 -7.53 3.36 -21.07
C ILE A 384 -6.31 2.58 -20.57
N ASN A 385 -6.37 2.03 -19.35
CA ASN A 385 -5.31 1.17 -18.81
C ASN A 385 -5.13 -0.11 -19.63
N LEU A 386 -6.21 -0.73 -20.08
CA LEU A 386 -6.17 -1.88 -21.00
C LEU A 386 -5.47 -1.51 -22.31
N TRP A 387 -5.85 -0.38 -22.90
CA TRP A 387 -5.18 0.11 -24.11
C TRP A 387 -3.69 0.40 -23.87
N ALA A 388 -3.33 1.07 -22.78
CA ALA A 388 -1.93 1.33 -22.41
C ALA A 388 -1.16 0.00 -22.21
N ALA A 389 -1.75 -0.99 -21.55
CA ALA A 389 -1.17 -2.30 -21.34
C ALA A 389 -0.88 -3.04 -22.67
N THR A 390 -1.68 -2.82 -23.72
CA THR A 390 -1.38 -3.38 -25.06
C THR A 390 -0.10 -2.84 -25.67
N LYS A 391 0.35 -1.64 -25.25
CA LYS A 391 1.61 -1.01 -25.73
C LYS A 391 2.84 -1.51 -24.98
N VAL A 392 2.68 -2.23 -23.87
CA VAL A 392 3.76 -2.90 -23.17
C VAL A 392 4.38 -3.91 -24.12
N LYS A 393 5.62 -3.69 -24.53
CA LYS A 393 6.33 -4.61 -25.42
C LYS A 393 6.70 -5.88 -24.64
N ALA A 394 6.30 -7.03 -25.15
CA ALA A 394 6.80 -8.30 -24.65
C ALA A 394 8.32 -8.33 -24.87
N THR A 395 9.09 -8.37 -23.79
CA THR A 395 10.53 -8.57 -23.89
C THR A 395 10.74 -10.07 -24.13
N PRO A 396 11.48 -10.49 -25.17
CA PRO A 396 11.89 -11.88 -25.27
C PRO A 396 12.67 -12.23 -24.00
N VAL A 397 12.36 -13.35 -23.38
CA VAL A 397 13.21 -13.92 -22.34
C VAL A 397 14.53 -14.23 -23.03
N CYS A 398 15.57 -13.43 -22.79
CA CYS A 398 16.92 -13.80 -23.16
C CYS A 398 17.27 -15.03 -22.33
N VAL A 399 17.11 -16.21 -22.91
CA VAL A 399 17.83 -17.38 -22.43
C VAL A 399 19.29 -17.05 -22.69
N SER A 400 20.03 -16.69 -21.65
CA SER A 400 21.47 -16.56 -21.72
C SER A 400 22.06 -17.92 -22.09
N ASN A 401 22.34 -18.09 -23.36
CA ASN A 401 23.28 -19.11 -23.83
C ASN A 401 24.70 -18.69 -23.42
N GLU A 402 25.00 -18.64 -22.14
CA GLU A 402 26.34 -18.68 -21.61
C GLU A 402 26.79 -20.13 -21.44
N ALA A 403 26.89 -20.85 -22.54
CA ALA A 403 27.58 -22.11 -22.58
C ALA A 403 28.13 -22.34 -23.98
N SER A 404 29.03 -21.51 -24.46
CA SER A 404 29.95 -21.88 -25.58
C SER A 404 30.94 -20.74 -25.84
N SER A 405 31.95 -20.59 -25.02
CA SER A 405 33.25 -20.08 -25.41
C SER A 405 34.27 -20.45 -24.34
N ALA A 406 34.58 -21.74 -24.26
CA ALA A 406 35.88 -22.16 -23.72
C ALA A 406 36.92 -21.87 -24.83
N PRO A 407 37.96 -21.11 -24.57
CA PRO A 407 39.06 -20.99 -25.55
C PRO A 407 39.75 -22.34 -25.64
N ALA A 408 39.93 -22.82 -26.86
CA ALA A 408 40.77 -23.98 -27.16
C ALA A 408 42.17 -23.72 -26.60
N ALA A 409 42.63 -24.59 -25.72
CA ALA A 409 44.01 -24.61 -25.30
C ALA A 409 44.86 -25.07 -26.47
N ASP A 410 45.67 -24.17 -27.00
CA ASP A 410 46.82 -24.51 -27.82
C ASP A 410 47.82 -25.31 -26.95
N SER A 411 48.10 -26.51 -27.35
CA SER A 411 49.24 -27.27 -26.88
C SER A 411 50.26 -27.40 -28.04
N PRO A 412 51.59 -27.21 -27.78
CA PRO A 412 52.60 -27.59 -28.69
C PRO A 412 52.89 -29.09 -28.66
#